data_a8f3e0118416c22cbfb857771e6626e6
#
_entry.id   a8f3e0118416c22cbfb857771e6626e6
#
_cell.length_a   1.000
_cell.length_b   1.000
_cell.length_c   1.000
_cell.angle_alpha   90.00
_cell.angle_beta   90.00
_cell.angle_gamma   90.00
#
_symmetry.space_group_name_H-M   'P 1'
#
loop_
_entity.id
_entity.type
_entity.pdbx_description
1 polymer ?
#
loop_
_entity_poly.entity_id
_entity_poly.type
_entity_poly.pdbx_seq_one_letter_code
_entity_poly.pdbx_strand_id
1 'polypeptide(L)'
;MFSFDEVKNADAEIYAAMADEMGRQRSHLELIASENLVSKGVMAAMGSHLTNKYAEGYPGKRYYGGCEYVDVVEQLAIDRAKELFGCTYANVQPHSGAQANLAVFFALVKPGDTVMGMSLDAGGHLTHGSKVNISGTYFNI
;
A
#
# COMPACT_ATOMS: atom_id res chain seq x y z
N MET A 1 -0.36 -9.75 -21.89
CA MET A 1 -1.08 -8.48 -21.67
C MET A 1 -2.36 -8.85 -20.95
N PHE A 2 -2.62 -8.33 -19.76
CA PHE A 2 -3.91 -8.51 -19.11
C PHE A 2 -4.97 -7.95 -20.05
N SER A 3 -5.77 -8.83 -20.64
CA SER A 3 -7.00 -8.46 -21.34
C SER A 3 -8.08 -8.39 -20.28
N PHE A 4 -8.84 -7.31 -20.21
CA PHE A 4 -10.06 -7.27 -19.40
C PHE A 4 -11.12 -8.26 -19.88
N ASP A 5 -10.88 -8.93 -21.01
CA ASP A 5 -11.77 -9.96 -21.53
C ASP A 5 -11.90 -11.15 -20.57
N GLU A 6 -10.84 -11.50 -19.84
CA GLU A 6 -10.90 -12.55 -18.83
C GLU A 6 -11.84 -12.19 -17.68
N VAL A 7 -11.80 -10.92 -17.23
CA VAL A 7 -12.75 -10.42 -16.22
C VAL A 7 -14.15 -10.39 -16.79
N LYS A 8 -14.33 -9.92 -18.03
CA LYS A 8 -15.62 -9.87 -18.71
C LYS A 8 -16.28 -11.24 -18.84
N ASN A 9 -15.47 -12.27 -19.12
CA ASN A 9 -15.96 -13.63 -19.27
C ASN A 9 -16.26 -14.29 -17.92
N ALA A 10 -15.55 -13.91 -16.87
CA ALA A 10 -15.74 -14.44 -15.51
C ALA A 10 -16.85 -13.71 -14.76
N ASP A 11 -16.92 -12.37 -14.89
CA ASP A 11 -17.87 -11.52 -14.18
C ASP A 11 -18.15 -10.24 -14.98
N ALA A 12 -19.29 -10.25 -15.67
CA ALA A 12 -19.70 -9.13 -16.53
C ALA A 12 -20.08 -7.87 -15.72
N GLU A 13 -20.53 -8.00 -14.48
CA GLU A 13 -20.92 -6.87 -13.63
C GLU A 13 -19.66 -6.13 -13.14
N ILE A 14 -18.64 -6.86 -12.69
CA ILE A 14 -17.34 -6.27 -12.35
C ILE A 14 -16.69 -5.63 -13.56
N TYR A 15 -16.74 -6.29 -14.73
CA TYR A 15 -16.21 -5.68 -15.95
C TYR A 15 -16.88 -4.36 -16.31
N ALA A 16 -18.21 -4.28 -16.20
CA ALA A 16 -18.95 -3.05 -16.46
C ALA A 16 -18.51 -1.92 -15.51
N ALA A 17 -18.44 -2.19 -14.21
CA ALA A 17 -17.96 -1.22 -13.23
C ALA A 17 -16.52 -0.74 -13.51
N MET A 18 -15.63 -1.66 -13.91
CA MET A 18 -14.24 -1.29 -14.29
C MET A 18 -14.20 -0.42 -15.55
N ALA A 19 -15.06 -0.69 -16.53
CA ALA A 19 -15.15 0.10 -17.75
C ALA A 19 -15.69 1.51 -17.48
N ASP A 20 -16.70 1.62 -16.63
CA ASP A 20 -17.29 2.89 -16.21
C ASP A 20 -16.27 3.73 -15.41
N GLU A 21 -15.52 3.12 -14.47
CA GLU A 21 -14.46 3.80 -13.75
C GLU A 21 -13.33 4.28 -14.67
N MET A 22 -12.94 3.50 -15.66
CA MET A 22 -11.98 3.97 -16.67
C MET A 22 -12.53 5.17 -17.45
N GLY A 23 -13.83 5.16 -17.79
CA GLY A 23 -14.51 6.28 -18.42
C GLY A 23 -14.47 7.53 -17.53
N ARG A 24 -14.78 7.37 -16.25
CA ARG A 24 -14.71 8.44 -15.26
C ARG A 24 -13.33 9.06 -15.19
N GLN A 25 -12.28 8.24 -15.00
CA GLN A 25 -10.90 8.73 -14.89
C GLN A 25 -10.43 9.49 -16.14
N ARG A 26 -10.90 9.10 -17.32
CA ARG A 26 -10.55 9.77 -18.58
C ARG A 26 -11.27 11.08 -18.84
N SER A 27 -12.47 11.25 -18.27
CA SER A 27 -13.34 12.39 -18.50
C SER A 27 -13.31 13.45 -17.41
N HIS A 28 -12.65 13.18 -16.29
CA HIS A 28 -12.60 14.06 -15.13
C HIS A 28 -11.15 14.46 -14.81
N LEU A 29 -11.00 15.63 -14.19
CA LEU A 29 -9.74 16.05 -13.57
C LEU A 29 -9.73 15.54 -12.13
N GLU A 30 -8.72 14.74 -11.79
CA GLU A 30 -8.53 14.28 -10.42
C GLU A 30 -7.89 15.38 -9.58
N LEU A 31 -8.59 15.83 -8.54
CA LEU A 31 -8.12 16.88 -7.63
C LEU A 31 -7.80 16.36 -6.22
N ILE A 32 -7.89 15.06 -5.99
CA ILE A 32 -7.50 14.44 -4.72
C ILE A 32 -5.99 14.25 -4.72
N ALA A 33 -5.28 15.04 -3.90
CA ALA A 33 -3.82 15.08 -3.90
C ALA A 33 -3.12 13.75 -3.55
N SER A 34 -3.84 12.85 -2.87
CA SER A 34 -3.33 11.51 -2.50
C SER A 34 -3.51 10.45 -3.59
N GLU A 35 -4.21 10.76 -4.67
CA GLU A 35 -4.39 9.81 -5.78
C GLU A 35 -3.26 9.93 -6.81
N ASN A 36 -2.94 8.81 -7.44
CA ASN A 36 -1.92 8.71 -8.48
C ASN A 36 -2.36 7.77 -9.60
N LEU A 37 -2.17 8.19 -10.83
CA LEU A 37 -2.39 7.35 -12.00
C LEU A 37 -1.15 6.49 -12.26
N VAL A 38 -1.20 5.24 -11.88
CA VAL A 38 -0.08 4.30 -12.03
C VAL A 38 0.09 3.84 -13.47
N SER A 39 1.31 3.44 -13.82
CA SER A 39 1.61 2.89 -15.14
C SER A 39 0.95 1.53 -15.38
N LYS A 40 0.76 1.17 -16.65
CA LYS A 40 0.28 -0.18 -17.03
C LYS A 40 1.18 -1.29 -16.48
N GLY A 41 2.49 -1.05 -16.37
CA GLY A 41 3.44 -2.00 -15.79
C GLY A 41 3.17 -2.28 -14.31
N VAL A 42 2.87 -1.24 -13.51
CA VAL A 42 2.50 -1.40 -12.11
C VAL A 42 1.21 -2.20 -11.98
N MET A 43 0.16 -1.86 -12.74
CA MET A 43 -1.11 -2.60 -12.72
C MET A 43 -0.93 -4.07 -13.10
N ALA A 44 -0.13 -4.36 -14.13
CA ALA A 44 0.15 -5.71 -14.58
C ALA A 44 0.95 -6.53 -13.54
N ALA A 45 1.90 -5.90 -12.86
CA ALA A 45 2.66 -6.55 -11.81
C ALA A 45 1.79 -6.89 -10.59
N MET A 46 0.92 -5.97 -10.16
CA MET A 46 -0.01 -6.19 -9.06
C MET A 46 -1.02 -7.32 -9.34
N GLY A 47 -1.52 -7.42 -10.56
CA GLY A 47 -2.46 -8.46 -10.99
C GLY A 47 -1.80 -9.73 -11.54
N SER A 48 -0.52 -9.93 -11.30
CA SER A 48 0.21 -11.09 -11.83
C SER A 48 0.05 -12.34 -10.94
N HIS A 49 0.62 -13.46 -11.40
CA HIS A 49 0.67 -14.72 -10.65
C HIS A 49 1.42 -14.63 -9.30
N LEU A 50 2.17 -13.55 -9.05
CA LEU A 50 2.75 -13.26 -7.73
C LEU A 50 1.67 -13.14 -6.64
N THR A 51 0.46 -12.73 -7.01
CA THR A 51 -0.72 -12.69 -6.12
C THR A 51 -1.06 -14.05 -5.49
N ASN A 52 -0.70 -15.16 -6.14
CA ASN A 52 -0.97 -16.52 -5.66
C ASN A 52 0.02 -16.97 -4.58
N LYS A 53 1.13 -16.26 -4.38
CA LYS A 53 2.19 -16.71 -3.49
C LYS A 53 2.08 -16.12 -2.09
N TYR A 54 1.87 -16.99 -1.11
CA TYR A 54 1.97 -16.64 0.30
C TYR A 54 3.44 -16.57 0.73
N ALA A 55 3.91 -15.41 1.24
CA ALA A 55 5.31 -15.12 1.49
C ALA A 55 5.55 -14.48 2.86
N GLU A 56 4.97 -15.07 3.91
CA GLU A 56 5.17 -14.62 5.29
C GLU A 56 6.64 -14.71 5.69
N GLY A 57 7.12 -13.68 6.37
CA GLY A 57 8.53 -13.50 6.72
C GLY A 57 9.20 -12.46 5.84
N TYR A 58 10.51 -12.53 5.68
CA TYR A 58 11.33 -11.59 4.92
C TYR A 58 12.19 -12.32 3.88
N PRO A 59 12.74 -11.63 2.87
CA PRO A 59 13.65 -12.26 1.90
C PRO A 59 14.72 -13.09 2.58
N GLY A 60 14.88 -14.35 2.13
CA GLY A 60 15.81 -15.30 2.71
C GLY A 60 15.43 -15.86 4.09
N LYS A 61 14.32 -15.39 4.69
CA LYS A 61 13.83 -15.84 6.01
C LYS A 61 12.31 -16.00 5.98
N ARG A 62 11.83 -16.88 5.11
CA ARG A 62 10.41 -17.18 4.93
C ARG A 62 9.98 -18.36 5.79
N TYR A 63 8.70 -18.34 6.19
CA TYR A 63 8.09 -19.48 6.89
C TYR A 63 7.69 -20.60 5.94
N TYR A 64 7.56 -20.31 4.63
CA TYR A 64 7.12 -21.26 3.61
C TYR A 64 8.13 -21.37 2.47
N GLY A 65 8.16 -22.52 1.80
CA GLY A 65 9.00 -22.75 0.62
C GLY A 65 8.44 -22.09 -0.64
N GLY A 66 9.23 -22.11 -1.72
CA GLY A 66 8.83 -21.58 -3.03
C GLY A 66 8.82 -20.04 -3.12
N CYS A 67 9.64 -19.38 -2.31
CA CYS A 67 9.69 -17.92 -2.24
C CYS A 67 10.86 -17.30 -3.01
N GLU A 68 11.61 -18.08 -3.76
CA GLU A 68 12.86 -17.68 -4.44
C GLU A 68 12.65 -16.44 -5.33
N TYR A 69 11.54 -16.39 -6.04
CA TYR A 69 11.25 -15.29 -6.98
C TYR A 69 10.55 -14.11 -6.32
N VAL A 70 9.67 -14.32 -5.34
CA VAL A 70 9.10 -13.22 -4.57
C VAL A 70 10.14 -12.54 -3.70
N ASP A 71 11.16 -13.28 -3.24
CA ASP A 71 12.31 -12.70 -2.54
C ASP A 71 13.07 -11.72 -3.43
N VAL A 72 13.28 -12.07 -4.70
CA VAL A 72 13.91 -11.16 -5.67
C VAL A 72 13.07 -9.88 -5.84
N VAL A 73 11.76 -10.02 -5.99
CA VAL A 73 10.87 -8.87 -6.16
C VAL A 73 10.88 -7.96 -4.93
N GLU A 74 10.77 -8.53 -3.73
CA GLU A 74 10.79 -7.75 -2.49
C GLU A 74 12.14 -7.10 -2.25
N GLN A 75 13.26 -7.82 -2.51
CA GLN A 75 14.59 -7.27 -2.37
C GLN A 75 14.83 -6.09 -3.35
N LEU A 76 14.41 -6.22 -4.60
CA LEU A 76 14.47 -5.11 -5.57
C LEU A 76 13.67 -3.89 -5.10
N ALA A 77 12.49 -4.10 -4.51
CA ALA A 77 11.68 -3.00 -3.96
C ALA A 77 12.39 -2.32 -2.79
N ILE A 78 12.99 -3.09 -1.88
CA ILE A 78 13.80 -2.57 -0.75
C ILE A 78 14.98 -1.74 -1.26
N ASP A 79 15.76 -2.28 -2.19
CA ASP A 79 16.97 -1.62 -2.69
C ASP A 79 16.64 -0.32 -3.43
N ARG A 80 15.60 -0.34 -4.26
CA ARG A 80 15.12 0.85 -4.97
C ARG A 80 14.52 1.91 -4.05
N ALA A 81 13.80 1.50 -3.00
CA ALA A 81 13.31 2.43 -1.99
C ALA A 81 14.47 3.08 -1.23
N LYS A 82 15.49 2.31 -0.86
CA LYS A 82 16.70 2.83 -0.21
C LYS A 82 17.44 3.83 -1.09
N GLU A 83 17.58 3.53 -2.37
CA GLU A 83 18.22 4.44 -3.34
C GLU A 83 17.40 5.74 -3.52
N LEU A 84 16.07 5.61 -3.73
CA LEU A 84 15.18 6.73 -3.96
C LEU A 84 15.13 7.71 -2.79
N PHE A 85 15.10 7.21 -1.56
CA PHE A 85 14.98 8.02 -0.34
C PHE A 85 16.31 8.29 0.36
N GLY A 86 17.43 7.75 -0.13
CA GLY A 86 18.75 7.90 0.49
C GLY A 86 18.81 7.31 1.91
N CYS A 87 18.03 6.26 2.20
CA CYS A 87 17.92 5.69 3.54
C CYS A 87 18.70 4.38 3.68
N THR A 88 19.12 4.09 4.92
CA THR A 88 19.88 2.86 5.23
C THR A 88 18.99 1.62 5.22
N TYR A 89 17.73 1.76 5.67
CA TYR A 89 16.77 0.68 5.81
C TYR A 89 15.45 1.03 5.14
N ALA A 90 14.78 0.04 4.58
CA ALA A 90 13.43 0.16 4.05
C ALA A 90 12.64 -1.12 4.34
N ASN A 91 11.38 -0.97 4.68
CA ASN A 91 10.40 -2.05 4.77
C ASN A 91 9.28 -1.75 3.77
N VAL A 92 9.09 -2.66 2.81
CA VAL A 92 8.13 -2.48 1.70
C VAL A 92 6.90 -3.36 1.85
N GLN A 93 6.73 -4.02 3.00
CA GLN A 93 5.61 -4.93 3.24
C GLN A 93 4.29 -4.27 3.65
N PRO A 94 4.24 -3.07 4.27
CA PRO A 94 2.97 -2.45 4.59
C PRO A 94 2.07 -2.33 3.35
N HIS A 95 0.82 -2.79 3.45
CA HIS A 95 -0.14 -2.72 2.34
C HIS A 95 -0.77 -1.33 2.16
N SER A 96 -0.56 -0.42 3.12
CA SER A 96 -1.12 0.93 3.11
C SER A 96 -0.28 1.88 3.96
N GLY A 97 -0.42 3.19 3.71
CA GLY A 97 0.17 4.22 4.58
C GLY A 97 -0.32 4.13 6.04
N ALA A 98 -1.58 3.74 6.25
CA ALA A 98 -2.13 3.53 7.58
C ALA A 98 -1.39 2.41 8.33
N GLN A 99 -1.13 1.29 7.68
CA GLN A 99 -0.36 0.20 8.28
C GLN A 99 1.09 0.61 8.52
N ALA A 100 1.73 1.33 7.60
CA ALA A 100 3.08 1.83 7.78
C ALA A 100 3.19 2.76 9.00
N ASN A 101 2.28 3.72 9.12
CA ASN A 101 2.23 4.62 10.26
C ASN A 101 1.99 3.88 11.58
N LEU A 102 1.07 2.91 11.59
CA LEU A 102 0.81 2.10 12.77
C LEU A 102 2.05 1.30 13.21
N ALA A 103 2.79 0.74 12.25
CA ALA A 103 4.04 0.04 12.54
C ALA A 103 5.07 0.97 13.18
N VAL A 104 5.19 2.21 12.72
CA VAL A 104 6.06 3.23 13.32
C VAL A 104 5.62 3.56 14.75
N PHE A 105 4.32 3.77 14.99
CA PHE A 105 3.81 4.02 16.33
C PHE A 105 4.20 2.89 17.28
N PHE A 106 3.89 1.64 16.94
CA PHE A 106 4.21 0.50 17.81
C PHE A 106 5.70 0.21 17.96
N ALA A 107 6.53 0.66 17.02
CA ALA A 107 7.98 0.54 17.15
C ALA A 107 8.60 1.58 18.10
N LEU A 108 8.02 2.78 18.18
CA LEU A 108 8.62 3.91 18.87
C LEU A 108 7.95 4.28 20.20
N VAL A 109 6.65 4.00 20.36
CA VAL A 109 5.87 4.40 21.53
C VAL A 109 4.97 3.27 22.02
N LYS A 110 4.56 3.34 23.27
CA LYS A 110 3.64 2.38 23.90
C LYS A 110 2.22 2.94 23.95
N PRO A 111 1.18 2.11 23.97
CA PRO A 111 -0.18 2.58 24.22
C PRO A 111 -0.27 3.45 25.48
N GLY A 112 -0.87 4.63 25.33
CA GLY A 112 -0.97 5.64 26.40
C GLY A 112 0.16 6.68 26.43
N ASP A 113 1.24 6.47 25.69
CA ASP A 113 2.28 7.49 25.55
C ASP A 113 1.76 8.73 24.79
N THR A 114 2.37 9.88 25.06
CA THR A 114 1.97 11.15 24.43
C THR A 114 2.68 11.33 23.10
N VAL A 115 1.91 11.64 22.07
CA VAL A 115 2.39 11.90 20.71
C VAL A 115 1.82 13.24 20.23
N MET A 116 2.65 14.09 19.66
CA MET A 116 2.22 15.33 19.03
C MET A 116 2.05 15.14 17.52
N GLY A 117 0.87 15.45 17.02
CA GLY A 117 0.52 15.41 15.60
C GLY A 117 -0.17 16.69 15.15
N MET A 118 -0.15 16.96 13.86
CA MET A 118 -0.92 18.06 13.28
C MET A 118 -2.40 17.69 13.24
N SER A 119 -3.28 18.60 13.65
CA SER A 119 -4.73 18.39 13.57
C SER A 119 -5.21 18.26 12.13
N LEU A 120 -6.32 17.52 11.90
CA LEU A 120 -6.92 17.37 10.58
C LEU A 120 -7.27 18.71 9.94
N ASP A 121 -7.85 19.62 10.72
CA ASP A 121 -8.25 20.95 10.25
C ASP A 121 -7.07 21.83 9.83
N ALA A 122 -5.88 21.52 10.32
CA ALA A 122 -4.62 22.18 9.95
C ALA A 122 -3.84 21.43 8.84
N GLY A 123 -4.43 20.43 8.21
CA GLY A 123 -3.80 19.63 7.15
C GLY A 123 -3.10 18.36 7.64
N GLY A 124 -3.34 17.93 8.87
CA GLY A 124 -2.82 16.66 9.41
C GLY A 124 -3.45 15.44 8.74
N HIS A 125 -2.77 14.30 8.86
CA HIS A 125 -3.29 13.04 8.35
C HIS A 125 -4.13 12.30 9.41
N LEU A 126 -5.14 11.58 8.97
CA LEU A 126 -6.03 10.81 9.85
C LEU A 126 -5.26 9.84 10.78
N THR A 127 -4.22 9.19 10.25
CA THR A 127 -3.40 8.22 10.97
C THR A 127 -2.38 8.84 11.92
N HIS A 128 -2.35 10.16 12.08
CA HIS A 128 -1.46 10.89 12.98
C HIS A 128 -2.17 11.40 14.23
N GLY A 129 -3.09 10.64 14.79
CA GLY A 129 -3.71 10.93 16.07
C GLY A 129 -5.16 11.37 16.02
N SER A 130 -5.86 11.25 14.88
CA SER A 130 -7.30 11.50 14.84
C SER A 130 -8.06 10.55 15.77
N LYS A 131 -9.02 11.07 16.51
CA LYS A 131 -9.82 10.30 17.49
C LYS A 131 -10.61 9.15 16.88
N VAL A 132 -10.88 9.18 15.58
CA VAL A 132 -11.55 8.09 14.84
C VAL A 132 -10.57 7.08 14.26
N ASN A 133 -9.28 7.25 14.50
CA ASN A 133 -8.22 6.35 14.06
C ASN A 133 -7.60 5.65 15.26
N ILE A 134 -7.02 4.47 15.05
CA ILE A 134 -6.34 3.69 16.08
C ILE A 134 -5.25 4.50 16.78
N SER A 135 -4.55 5.39 16.07
CA SER A 135 -3.52 6.25 16.65
C SER A 135 -4.09 7.19 17.73
N GLY A 136 -5.26 7.80 17.50
CA GLY A 136 -5.92 8.64 18.48
C GLY A 136 -6.69 7.89 19.57
N THR A 137 -6.87 6.57 19.40
CA THR A 137 -7.53 5.71 20.41
C THR A 137 -6.53 5.11 21.40
N TYR A 138 -5.35 4.74 20.91
CA TYR A 138 -4.34 4.04 21.71
C TYR A 138 -3.32 4.99 22.34
N PHE A 139 -3.09 6.15 21.77
CA PHE A 139 -2.08 7.12 22.22
C PHE A 139 -2.74 8.41 22.70
N ASN A 140 -2.06 9.10 23.59
CA ASN A 140 -2.47 10.42 24.08
C ASN A 140 -1.96 11.50 23.10
N ILE A 141 -2.87 12.12 22.34
CA ILE A 141 -2.53 13.07 21.27
C ILE A 141 -2.73 14.52 21.76
#